data_7b66748d594087283339d3d3e0c2ce86
#
_entry.id   7b66748d594087283339d3d3e0c2ce86
#
_cell.length_a   1.000
_cell.length_b   1.000
_cell.length_c   1.000
_cell.angle_alpha   90.00
_cell.angle_beta   90.00
_cell.angle_gamma   90.00
#
_symmetry.space_group_name_H-M   'P 1'
#
loop_
_entity.id
_entity.type
_entity.pdbx_description
1 polymer ?
#
loop_
_entity_poly.entity_id
_entity_poly.type
_entity_poly.pdbx_seq_one_letter_code
_entity_poly.pdbx_strand_id
1 'polypeptide(L)'
;DKVSLLNMVNRTKVICTTVGPYAKYGSNLVEACIKSQIHYCDLAGEVQWMNKMINRHHEAAKVNGSKIVHACGFDSIPSDMGVYFIQKESKAKRGSIAQKIKMRVAAISGGISGGTYASLSRVLEEAQKDKMVYKILTNPYGLNPINEQFGEDKSDLKSVIFDNASQSWIGPFIMASINTKVVRRSNFLSSYSYGKSFRYDEGTIFGKGFFLNFQITFFEKGQFFSSENLDS
;
A
#
# COMPACT_ATOMS: atom_id res chain seq x y z
N ASP A 1 6.83 17.22 20.88
CA ASP A 1 7.48 17.00 22.17
C ASP A 1 7.24 15.57 22.65
N LYS A 2 8.32 14.87 23.05
CA LYS A 2 8.27 13.46 23.46
C LYS A 2 7.51 13.23 24.76
N VAL A 3 7.58 14.17 25.69
CA VAL A 3 6.89 14.07 26.99
C VAL A 3 5.39 14.13 26.79
N SER A 4 4.91 15.06 25.99
CA SER A 4 3.48 15.17 25.65
C SER A 4 2.95 13.92 24.95
N LEU A 5 3.74 13.31 24.06
CA LEU A 5 3.37 12.06 23.39
C LEU A 5 3.25 10.91 24.40
N LEU A 6 4.20 10.75 25.32
CA LEU A 6 4.14 9.74 26.36
C LEU A 6 2.94 9.93 27.28
N ASN A 7 2.65 11.17 27.69
CA ASN A 7 1.48 11.47 28.50
C ASN A 7 0.17 11.16 27.78
N MET A 8 0.12 11.38 26.45
CA MET A 8 -1.05 11.06 25.64
C MET A 8 -1.25 9.54 25.50
N VAL A 9 -0.21 8.81 25.13
CA VAL A 9 -0.33 7.36 24.88
C VAL A 9 -0.65 6.59 26.15
N ASN A 10 -0.16 7.00 27.31
CA ASN A 10 -0.44 6.37 28.61
C ASN A 10 -1.91 6.50 29.05
N ARG A 11 -2.71 7.30 28.36
CA ARG A 11 -4.15 7.52 28.68
C ARG A 11 -5.08 6.67 27.84
N THR A 12 -4.55 5.80 26.97
CA THR A 12 -5.35 5.00 26.04
C THR A 12 -4.78 3.59 25.85
N LYS A 13 -5.53 2.72 25.23
CA LYS A 13 -5.10 1.36 24.85
C LYS A 13 -4.68 1.28 23.38
N VAL A 14 -5.13 2.21 22.56
CA VAL A 14 -4.84 2.26 21.13
C VAL A 14 -4.81 3.69 20.65
N ILE A 15 -3.86 4.00 19.77
CA ILE A 15 -3.80 5.27 19.03
C ILE A 15 -4.17 4.97 17.58
N CYS A 16 -5.12 5.74 17.04
CA CYS A 16 -5.39 5.84 15.62
C CYS A 16 -5.04 7.27 15.16
N THR A 17 -4.11 7.41 14.23
CA THR A 17 -3.67 8.73 13.77
C THR A 17 -3.84 8.91 12.28
N THR A 18 -4.32 10.09 11.89
CA THR A 18 -4.45 10.55 10.50
C THR A 18 -3.49 11.70 10.18
N VAL A 19 -2.54 11.97 11.08
CA VAL A 19 -1.61 13.11 10.98
C VAL A 19 -0.42 12.76 10.08
N GLY A 20 -0.53 13.08 8.80
CA GLY A 20 0.57 13.00 7.82
C GLY A 20 1.25 14.37 7.58
N PRO A 21 2.37 14.43 6.88
CA PRO A 21 3.22 13.32 6.42
C PRO A 21 3.86 12.53 7.56
N TYR A 22 3.73 11.22 7.51
CA TYR A 22 4.17 10.34 8.61
C TYR A 22 5.69 10.26 8.76
N ALA A 23 6.44 10.35 7.66
CA ALA A 23 7.90 10.44 7.70
C ALA A 23 8.39 11.63 8.54
N LYS A 24 7.60 12.72 8.59
CA LYS A 24 7.93 13.91 9.36
C LYS A 24 7.44 13.84 10.81
N TYR A 25 6.24 13.33 11.04
CA TYR A 25 5.56 13.47 12.34
C TYR A 25 5.32 12.13 13.05
N GLY A 26 5.29 10.99 12.35
CA GLY A 26 4.82 9.72 12.88
C GLY A 26 5.83 8.97 13.76
N SER A 27 7.14 9.08 13.48
CA SER A 27 8.15 8.22 14.09
C SER A 27 8.19 8.28 15.62
N ASN A 28 8.10 9.47 16.20
CA ASN A 28 8.12 9.63 17.68
C ASN A 28 6.85 9.05 18.33
N LEU A 29 5.71 9.10 17.64
CA LEU A 29 4.46 8.55 18.15
C LEU A 29 4.48 7.02 18.11
N VAL A 30 4.96 6.40 17.04
CA VAL A 30 5.18 4.94 16.97
C VAL A 30 6.12 4.48 18.10
N GLU A 31 7.25 5.19 18.30
CA GLU A 31 8.18 4.87 19.37
C GLU A 31 7.53 4.98 20.76
N ALA A 32 6.74 6.02 21.01
CA ALA A 32 6.03 6.20 22.26
C ALA A 32 5.00 5.09 22.53
N CYS A 33 4.22 4.69 21.50
CA CYS A 33 3.28 3.59 21.61
C CYS A 33 3.96 2.28 21.99
N ILE A 34 5.09 1.95 21.33
CA ILE A 34 5.83 0.73 21.62
C ILE A 34 6.40 0.75 23.04
N LYS A 35 7.03 1.87 23.47
CA LYS A 35 7.57 2.00 24.82
C LYS A 35 6.51 1.86 25.92
N SER A 36 5.30 2.32 25.65
CA SER A 36 4.17 2.26 26.58
C SER A 36 3.30 1.00 26.40
N GLN A 37 3.67 0.06 25.53
CA GLN A 37 2.90 -1.15 25.21
C GLN A 37 1.47 -0.85 24.69
N ILE A 38 1.33 0.26 23.95
CA ILE A 38 0.07 0.72 23.38
C ILE A 38 -0.02 0.29 21.91
N HIS A 39 -1.21 -0.07 21.46
CA HIS A 39 -1.47 -0.39 20.06
C HIS A 39 -1.53 0.88 19.21
N TYR A 40 -1.18 0.76 17.93
CA TYR A 40 -1.10 1.87 17.00
C TYR A 40 -1.66 1.49 15.63
N CYS A 41 -2.40 2.40 15.00
CA CYS A 41 -2.73 2.30 13.59
C CYS A 41 -2.72 3.68 12.92
N ASP A 42 -2.46 3.69 11.60
CA ASP A 42 -2.40 4.90 10.80
C ASP A 42 -2.95 4.70 9.38
N LEU A 43 -2.96 5.76 8.58
CA LEU A 43 -3.34 5.77 7.16
C LEU A 43 -2.11 6.00 6.25
N ALA A 44 -0.91 5.60 6.70
CA ALA A 44 0.33 5.89 5.97
C ALA A 44 0.36 5.20 4.60
N GLY A 45 0.69 5.98 3.57
CA GLY A 45 1.06 5.49 2.24
C GLY A 45 2.55 5.62 1.93
N GLU A 46 3.35 6.04 2.91
CA GLU A 46 4.79 6.30 2.77
C GLU A 46 5.60 5.02 3.03
N VAL A 47 5.70 4.17 1.98
CA VAL A 47 6.30 2.82 2.05
C VAL A 47 7.71 2.84 2.65
N GLN A 48 8.56 3.82 2.29
CA GLN A 48 9.91 3.95 2.82
C GLN A 48 9.92 4.23 4.33
N TRP A 49 8.97 5.04 4.80
CA TRP A 49 8.82 5.30 6.23
C TRP A 49 8.27 4.07 6.98
N MET A 50 7.27 3.39 6.43
CA MET A 50 6.75 2.14 6.99
C MET A 50 7.86 1.09 7.09
N ASN A 51 8.66 0.90 6.03
CA ASN A 51 9.81 -0.01 6.06
C ASN A 51 10.79 0.36 7.19
N LYS A 52 11.11 1.65 7.36
CA LYS A 52 11.97 2.14 8.42
C LYS A 52 11.40 1.84 9.81
N MET A 53 10.11 2.05 10.03
CA MET A 53 9.45 1.76 11.32
C MET A 53 9.43 0.26 11.60
N ILE A 54 9.12 -0.54 10.60
CA ILE A 54 9.14 -2.00 10.69
C ILE A 54 10.53 -2.50 11.09
N ASN A 55 11.56 -2.12 10.32
CA ASN A 55 12.92 -2.60 10.58
C ASN A 55 13.45 -2.17 11.96
N ARG A 56 13.05 -0.99 12.42
CA ARG A 56 13.51 -0.46 13.71
C ARG A 56 12.79 -1.05 14.91
N HIS A 57 11.51 -1.38 14.77
CA HIS A 57 10.64 -1.59 15.91
C HIS A 57 9.91 -2.94 15.94
N HIS A 58 9.98 -3.75 14.87
CA HIS A 58 9.24 -5.00 14.79
C HIS A 58 9.49 -5.94 15.96
N GLU A 59 10.77 -6.18 16.29
CA GLU A 59 11.11 -7.10 17.38
C GLU A 59 10.69 -6.55 18.75
N ALA A 60 10.88 -5.27 19.00
CA ALA A 60 10.44 -4.66 20.27
C ALA A 60 8.91 -4.74 20.43
N ALA A 61 8.16 -4.45 19.36
CA ALA A 61 6.70 -4.56 19.37
C ALA A 61 6.23 -6.00 19.57
N LYS A 62 6.91 -6.97 18.96
CA LYS A 62 6.62 -8.39 19.12
C LYS A 62 6.86 -8.87 20.55
N VAL A 63 7.97 -8.48 21.16
CA VAL A 63 8.33 -8.87 22.55
C VAL A 63 7.33 -8.31 23.56
N ASN A 64 6.90 -7.06 23.41
CA ASN A 64 5.99 -6.42 24.35
C ASN A 64 4.49 -6.55 24.01
N GLY A 65 4.16 -7.19 22.90
CA GLY A 65 2.78 -7.42 22.47
C GLY A 65 2.07 -6.22 21.84
N SER A 66 2.78 -5.12 21.55
CA SER A 66 2.19 -3.97 20.85
C SER A 66 1.85 -4.32 19.40
N LYS A 67 0.63 -4.00 18.99
CA LYS A 67 0.20 -4.14 17.60
C LYS A 67 0.38 -2.80 16.88
N ILE A 68 1.32 -2.75 15.95
CA ILE A 68 1.61 -1.56 15.15
C ILE A 68 1.18 -1.86 13.71
N VAL A 69 0.11 -1.22 13.25
CA VAL A 69 -0.52 -1.51 11.95
C VAL A 69 -0.54 -0.24 11.11
N HIS A 70 0.23 -0.24 10.03
CA HIS A 70 0.26 0.83 9.05
C HIS A 70 -0.79 0.62 7.94
N ALA A 71 -1.09 1.67 7.20
CA ALA A 71 -1.95 1.65 6.02
C ALA A 71 -3.38 1.12 6.29
N CYS A 72 -3.97 1.48 7.44
CA CYS A 72 -5.33 1.10 7.84
C CYS A 72 -6.43 1.98 7.19
N GLY A 73 -6.10 2.74 6.14
CA GLY A 73 -7.06 3.57 5.42
C GLY A 73 -7.82 2.81 4.35
N PHE A 74 -8.85 3.48 3.81
CA PHE A 74 -9.66 2.97 2.71
C PHE A 74 -8.81 2.60 1.48
N ASP A 75 -7.69 3.28 1.28
CA ASP A 75 -6.81 3.04 0.13
C ASP A 75 -6.23 1.62 0.10
N SER A 76 -5.91 1.03 1.26
CA SER A 76 -5.22 -0.27 1.35
C SER A 76 -6.08 -1.38 1.98
N ILE A 77 -7.00 -1.05 2.89
CA ILE A 77 -7.86 -2.04 3.56
C ILE A 77 -8.68 -2.88 2.60
N PRO A 78 -9.36 -2.34 1.56
CA PRO A 78 -10.10 -3.15 0.61
C PRO A 78 -9.22 -4.16 -0.14
N SER A 79 -7.99 -3.79 -0.45
CA SER A 79 -7.02 -4.67 -1.11
C SER A 79 -6.59 -5.82 -0.20
N ASP A 80 -6.14 -5.53 1.01
CA ASP A 80 -5.62 -6.53 1.94
C ASP A 80 -6.71 -7.44 2.49
N MET A 81 -7.80 -6.86 2.99
CA MET A 81 -8.94 -7.63 3.51
C MET A 81 -9.73 -8.33 2.42
N GLY A 82 -9.76 -7.76 1.21
CA GLY A 82 -10.35 -8.40 0.04
C GLY A 82 -9.59 -9.68 -0.34
N VAL A 83 -8.26 -9.64 -0.34
CA VAL A 83 -7.43 -10.84 -0.56
C VAL A 83 -7.65 -11.86 0.56
N TYR A 84 -7.64 -11.45 1.82
CA TYR A 84 -7.92 -12.33 2.95
C TYR A 84 -9.29 -13.02 2.81
N PHE A 85 -10.33 -12.26 2.47
CA PHE A 85 -11.67 -12.78 2.26
C PHE A 85 -11.73 -13.81 1.13
N ILE A 86 -11.12 -13.50 -0.04
CA ILE A 86 -11.09 -14.41 -1.19
C ILE A 86 -10.33 -15.68 -0.85
N GLN A 87 -9.22 -15.61 -0.12
CA GLN A 87 -8.45 -16.78 0.30
C GLN A 87 -9.26 -17.68 1.25
N LYS A 88 -9.97 -17.07 2.20
CA LYS A 88 -10.86 -17.78 3.11
C LYS A 88 -11.99 -18.49 2.35
N GLU A 89 -12.67 -17.79 1.43
CA GLU A 89 -13.75 -18.35 0.61
C GLU A 89 -13.24 -19.43 -0.35
N SER A 90 -12.07 -19.25 -0.97
CA SER A 90 -11.47 -20.24 -1.85
C SER A 90 -11.17 -21.54 -1.09
N LYS A 91 -10.58 -21.42 0.09
CA LYS A 91 -10.31 -22.58 0.94
C LYS A 91 -11.59 -23.29 1.40
N ALA A 92 -12.61 -22.54 1.79
CA ALA A 92 -13.89 -23.09 2.24
C ALA A 92 -14.66 -23.79 1.10
N LYS A 93 -14.70 -23.18 -0.10
CA LYS A 93 -15.52 -23.67 -1.21
C LYS A 93 -14.79 -24.66 -2.13
N ARG A 94 -13.45 -24.57 -2.24
CA ARG A 94 -12.65 -25.35 -3.20
C ARG A 94 -11.62 -26.26 -2.52
N GLY A 95 -11.47 -26.22 -1.19
CA GLY A 95 -10.45 -26.95 -0.45
C GLY A 95 -9.01 -26.44 -0.67
N SER A 96 -8.81 -25.38 -1.46
CA SER A 96 -7.48 -24.86 -1.82
C SER A 96 -7.44 -23.34 -1.80
N ILE A 97 -6.23 -22.79 -1.64
CA ILE A 97 -5.97 -21.34 -1.73
C ILE A 97 -5.95 -20.89 -3.20
N ALA A 98 -6.29 -19.64 -3.44
CA ALA A 98 -6.11 -19.00 -4.74
C ALA A 98 -4.65 -18.59 -4.92
N GLN A 99 -3.97 -19.16 -5.91
CA GLN A 99 -2.56 -18.84 -6.19
C GLN A 99 -2.35 -17.46 -6.82
N LYS A 100 -3.39 -16.92 -7.44
CA LYS A 100 -3.36 -15.59 -8.06
C LYS A 100 -4.67 -14.87 -7.83
N ILE A 101 -4.58 -13.63 -7.33
CA ILE A 101 -5.70 -12.71 -7.18
C ILE A 101 -5.38 -11.43 -7.92
N LYS A 102 -6.36 -10.91 -8.67
CA LYS A 102 -6.27 -9.67 -9.42
C LYS A 102 -7.35 -8.71 -8.95
N MET A 103 -6.97 -7.57 -8.39
CA MET A 103 -7.91 -6.49 -8.08
C MET A 103 -8.04 -5.55 -9.28
N ARG A 104 -9.27 -5.22 -9.63
CA ARG A 104 -9.57 -4.32 -10.75
C ARG A 104 -10.51 -3.21 -10.28
N VAL A 105 -10.03 -1.99 -10.35
CA VAL A 105 -10.80 -0.79 -10.01
C VAL A 105 -11.63 -0.39 -11.21
N ALA A 106 -12.95 -0.61 -11.13
CA ALA A 106 -13.88 -0.34 -12.22
C ALA A 106 -14.36 1.11 -12.25
N ALA A 107 -14.46 1.75 -11.08
CA ALA A 107 -14.85 3.16 -10.96
C ALA A 107 -14.27 3.76 -9.69
N ILE A 108 -13.90 5.03 -9.76
CA ILE A 108 -13.49 5.84 -8.61
C ILE A 108 -14.29 7.14 -8.68
N SER A 109 -14.89 7.53 -7.56
CA SER A 109 -15.52 8.84 -7.41
C SER A 109 -14.78 9.61 -6.31
N GLY A 110 -14.42 10.86 -6.60
CA GLY A 110 -13.66 11.73 -5.71
C GLY A 110 -12.26 12.04 -6.24
N GLY A 111 -11.57 12.94 -5.56
CA GLY A 111 -10.22 13.40 -5.90
C GLY A 111 -9.16 12.94 -4.90
N ILE A 112 -7.90 13.15 -5.27
CA ILE A 112 -6.76 12.93 -4.38
C ILE A 112 -6.70 14.07 -3.35
N SER A 113 -6.61 13.74 -2.06
CA SER A 113 -6.46 14.76 -1.01
C SER A 113 -5.12 15.48 -1.11
N GLY A 114 -5.06 16.75 -0.66
CA GLY A 114 -3.81 17.50 -0.58
C GLY A 114 -2.73 16.78 0.26
N GLY A 115 -3.13 16.06 1.30
CA GLY A 115 -2.22 15.23 2.10
C GLY A 115 -1.62 14.07 1.33
N THR A 116 -2.41 13.38 0.51
CA THR A 116 -1.94 12.31 -0.37
C THR A 116 -0.95 12.84 -1.41
N TYR A 117 -1.26 13.98 -2.03
CA TYR A 117 -0.35 14.62 -2.99
C TYR A 117 0.98 15.01 -2.34
N ALA A 118 0.94 15.65 -1.16
CA ALA A 118 2.16 16.06 -0.44
C ALA A 118 3.02 14.86 -0.02
N SER A 119 2.41 13.76 0.42
CA SER A 119 3.12 12.52 0.75
C SER A 119 3.77 11.91 -0.49
N LEU A 120 3.04 11.80 -1.60
CA LEU A 120 3.56 11.24 -2.85
C LEU A 120 4.74 12.04 -3.40
N SER A 121 4.63 13.38 -3.45
CA SER A 121 5.72 14.25 -3.90
C SER A 121 6.99 14.05 -3.07
N ARG A 122 6.87 13.96 -1.74
CA ARG A 122 8.01 13.68 -0.85
C ARG A 122 8.65 12.33 -1.12
N VAL A 123 7.84 11.29 -1.27
CA VAL A 123 8.34 9.94 -1.56
C VAL A 123 9.18 9.94 -2.85
N LEU A 124 8.70 10.64 -3.88
CA LEU A 124 9.43 10.76 -5.15
C LEU A 124 10.74 11.57 -5.00
N GLU A 125 10.72 12.67 -4.26
CA GLU A 125 11.91 13.46 -3.97
C GLU A 125 12.96 12.66 -3.16
N GLU A 126 12.52 11.90 -2.16
CA GLU A 126 13.40 11.03 -1.38
C GLU A 126 14.00 9.92 -2.25
N ALA A 127 13.20 9.31 -3.13
CA ALA A 127 13.66 8.27 -4.05
C ALA A 127 14.72 8.76 -5.04
N GLN A 128 14.65 10.02 -5.47
CA GLN A 128 15.67 10.63 -6.35
C GLN A 128 16.99 10.86 -5.63
N LYS A 129 16.95 11.12 -4.32
CA LYS A 129 18.14 11.46 -3.51
C LYS A 129 18.77 10.24 -2.84
N ASP A 130 17.99 9.21 -2.56
CA ASP A 130 18.43 8.02 -1.81
C ASP A 130 18.15 6.73 -2.59
N LYS A 131 19.21 6.06 -3.03
CA LYS A 131 19.15 4.78 -3.74
C LYS A 131 18.49 3.66 -2.92
N MET A 132 18.59 3.71 -1.59
CA MET A 132 17.93 2.71 -0.72
C MET A 132 16.42 2.92 -0.73
N VAL A 133 15.96 4.16 -0.66
CA VAL A 133 14.52 4.50 -0.79
C VAL A 133 14.01 4.03 -2.16
N TYR A 134 14.72 4.34 -3.24
CA TYR A 134 14.38 3.87 -4.59
C TYR A 134 14.24 2.33 -4.63
N LYS A 135 15.21 1.60 -4.04
CA LYS A 135 15.19 0.14 -3.98
C LYS A 135 13.97 -0.39 -3.21
N ILE A 136 13.63 0.21 -2.08
CA ILE A 136 12.44 -0.17 -1.29
C ILE A 136 11.15 0.04 -2.10
N LEU A 137 11.03 1.17 -2.79
CA LEU A 137 9.84 1.51 -3.55
C LEU A 137 9.66 0.63 -4.79
N THR A 138 10.75 0.26 -5.45
CA THR A 138 10.72 -0.56 -6.67
C THR A 138 10.66 -2.06 -6.40
N ASN A 139 11.02 -2.51 -5.20
CA ASN A 139 10.92 -3.92 -4.82
C ASN A 139 9.46 -4.28 -4.49
N PRO A 140 8.85 -5.27 -5.17
CA PRO A 140 7.50 -5.75 -4.86
C PRO A 140 7.31 -6.18 -3.40
N TYR A 141 8.37 -6.66 -2.76
CA TYR A 141 8.39 -7.14 -1.37
C TYR A 141 9.05 -6.15 -0.40
N GLY A 142 9.10 -4.87 -0.74
CA GLY A 142 9.82 -3.84 0.01
C GLY A 142 9.40 -3.63 1.46
N LEU A 143 8.27 -4.16 1.91
CA LEU A 143 7.82 -4.15 3.31
C LEU A 143 8.15 -5.44 4.08
N ASN A 144 8.65 -6.48 3.40
CA ASN A 144 9.12 -7.69 4.07
C ASN A 144 10.52 -7.50 4.65
N PRO A 145 10.96 -8.34 5.61
CA PRO A 145 12.36 -8.38 6.04
C PRO A 145 13.30 -8.63 4.87
N ILE A 146 14.55 -8.18 4.99
CA ILE A 146 15.52 -8.18 3.89
C ILE A 146 15.77 -9.58 3.30
N ASN A 147 15.75 -10.59 4.16
CA ASN A 147 15.89 -12.01 3.78
C ASN A 147 14.61 -12.64 3.20
N GLU A 148 13.51 -11.90 3.18
CA GLU A 148 12.19 -12.30 2.68
C GLU A 148 11.67 -11.34 1.59
N GLN A 149 12.57 -10.55 0.97
CA GLN A 149 12.23 -9.60 -0.09
C GLN A 149 12.33 -10.22 -1.48
N PHE A 150 11.85 -11.44 -1.65
CA PHE A 150 11.83 -12.17 -2.91
C PHE A 150 10.52 -12.95 -3.07
N GLY A 151 10.18 -13.28 -4.31
CA GLY A 151 9.00 -14.06 -4.67
C GLY A 151 8.71 -14.00 -6.16
N GLU A 152 7.62 -14.64 -6.59
CA GLU A 152 7.25 -14.75 -8.00
C GLU A 152 6.51 -13.53 -8.57
N ASP A 153 6.11 -12.58 -7.71
CA ASP A 153 5.41 -11.39 -8.15
C ASP A 153 6.31 -10.44 -8.93
N LYS A 154 5.71 -9.82 -9.92
CA LYS A 154 6.35 -8.79 -10.73
C LYS A 154 6.08 -7.40 -10.13
N SER A 155 6.80 -6.39 -10.61
CA SER A 155 6.49 -4.99 -10.35
C SER A 155 5.09 -4.64 -10.84
N ASP A 156 4.50 -3.64 -10.20
CA ASP A 156 3.17 -3.12 -10.57
C ASP A 156 3.12 -2.66 -12.04
N LEU A 157 1.91 -2.60 -12.60
CA LEU A 157 1.70 -2.14 -13.98
C LEU A 157 2.26 -0.74 -14.18
N LYS A 158 3.01 -0.56 -15.26
CA LYS A 158 3.60 0.73 -15.67
C LYS A 158 2.97 1.31 -16.92
N SER A 159 2.27 0.49 -17.69
CA SER A 159 1.63 0.88 -18.94
C SER A 159 0.25 0.23 -19.05
N VAL A 160 -0.50 0.66 -20.05
CA VAL A 160 -1.80 0.08 -20.35
C VAL A 160 -1.61 -1.23 -21.11
N ILE A 161 -2.32 -2.27 -20.69
CA ILE A 161 -2.31 -3.59 -21.31
C ILE A 161 -3.72 -4.15 -21.43
N PHE A 162 -3.94 -5.10 -22.34
CA PHE A 162 -5.18 -5.87 -22.37
C PHE A 162 -5.11 -7.01 -21.36
N ASP A 163 -6.04 -7.06 -20.41
CA ASP A 163 -6.13 -8.11 -19.41
C ASP A 163 -7.16 -9.17 -19.82
N ASN A 164 -6.67 -10.33 -20.21
CA ASN A 164 -7.53 -11.45 -20.63
C ASN A 164 -8.48 -11.94 -19.53
N ALA A 165 -8.15 -11.74 -18.26
CA ALA A 165 -9.00 -12.19 -17.16
C ALA A 165 -10.25 -11.33 -17.02
N SER A 166 -10.12 -10.01 -17.15
CA SER A 166 -11.24 -9.06 -17.11
C SER A 166 -11.82 -8.74 -18.50
N GLN A 167 -11.19 -9.25 -19.57
CA GLN A 167 -11.54 -8.93 -20.97
C GLN A 167 -11.64 -7.43 -21.22
N SER A 168 -10.68 -6.68 -20.66
CA SER A 168 -10.68 -5.22 -20.66
C SER A 168 -9.28 -4.66 -20.76
N TRP A 169 -9.15 -3.44 -21.28
CA TRP A 169 -7.93 -2.66 -21.14
C TRP A 169 -7.79 -2.20 -19.69
N ILE A 170 -6.63 -2.45 -19.12
CA ILE A 170 -6.28 -2.03 -17.76
C ILE A 170 -4.99 -1.20 -17.78
N GLY A 171 -4.89 -0.26 -16.87
CA GLY A 171 -3.69 0.54 -16.67
C GLY A 171 -3.27 0.61 -15.21
N PRO A 172 -2.19 1.35 -14.93
CA PRO A 172 -1.69 1.53 -13.59
C PRO A 172 -2.77 2.05 -12.64
N PHE A 173 -2.79 1.50 -11.43
CA PHE A 173 -3.57 2.05 -10.32
C PHE A 173 -2.60 2.74 -9.35
N ILE A 174 -2.87 4.00 -9.03
CA ILE A 174 -1.93 4.84 -8.27
C ILE A 174 -1.57 4.24 -6.89
N MET A 175 -2.55 3.59 -6.24
CA MET A 175 -2.34 2.97 -4.93
C MET A 175 -1.70 1.58 -4.98
N ALA A 176 -1.56 0.97 -6.16
CA ALA A 176 -0.97 -0.37 -6.33
C ALA A 176 0.43 -0.44 -5.73
N SER A 177 1.22 0.62 -5.89
CA SER A 177 2.60 0.70 -5.36
C SER A 177 2.70 0.54 -3.83
N ILE A 178 1.62 0.78 -3.12
CA ILE A 178 1.50 0.62 -1.67
C ILE A 178 0.76 -0.69 -1.37
N ASN A 179 -0.44 -0.85 -1.92
CA ASN A 179 -1.37 -1.92 -1.60
C ASN A 179 -0.78 -3.31 -1.87
N THR A 180 -0.10 -3.48 -3.00
CA THR A 180 0.51 -4.77 -3.36
C THR A 180 1.59 -5.18 -2.37
N LYS A 181 2.35 -4.23 -1.81
CA LYS A 181 3.34 -4.49 -0.76
C LYS A 181 2.68 -4.81 0.58
N VAL A 182 1.57 -4.15 0.92
CA VAL A 182 0.79 -4.44 2.13
C VAL A 182 0.26 -5.87 2.08
N VAL A 183 -0.37 -6.28 0.99
CA VAL A 183 -0.88 -7.66 0.78
C VAL A 183 0.24 -8.70 0.90
N ARG A 184 1.41 -8.45 0.29
CA ARG A 184 2.56 -9.37 0.37
C ARG A 184 3.12 -9.47 1.78
N ARG A 185 3.13 -8.34 2.51
CA ARG A 185 3.53 -8.35 3.92
C ARG A 185 2.52 -9.10 4.78
N SER A 186 1.23 -8.96 4.56
CA SER A 186 0.19 -9.74 5.26
C SER A 186 0.35 -11.23 5.02
N ASN A 187 0.66 -11.65 3.79
CA ASN A 187 1.00 -13.04 3.49
C ASN A 187 2.23 -13.52 4.28
N PHE A 188 3.31 -12.74 4.31
CA PHE A 188 4.51 -13.04 5.12
C PHE A 188 4.16 -13.16 6.61
N LEU A 189 3.48 -12.18 7.18
CA LEU A 189 3.12 -12.16 8.61
C LEU A 189 2.20 -13.30 9.03
N SER A 190 1.40 -13.82 8.10
CA SER A 190 0.55 -15.00 8.30
C SER A 190 1.27 -16.33 7.99
N SER A 191 2.61 -16.34 8.03
CA SER A 191 3.43 -17.50 7.70
C SER A 191 3.13 -18.07 6.31
N TYR A 192 2.95 -17.18 5.34
CA TYR A 192 2.60 -17.51 3.95
C TYR A 192 1.31 -18.32 3.81
N SER A 193 0.28 -17.95 4.56
CA SER A 193 -1.03 -18.63 4.50
C SER A 193 -1.68 -18.59 3.11
N TYR A 194 -1.26 -17.68 2.21
CA TYR A 194 -1.65 -17.62 0.81
C TYR A 194 -0.69 -18.38 -0.12
N GLY A 195 0.35 -19.01 0.44
CA GLY A 195 1.43 -19.67 -0.30
C GLY A 195 2.60 -18.75 -0.65
N LYS A 196 3.80 -19.33 -0.77
CA LYS A 196 5.02 -18.59 -1.16
C LYS A 196 4.98 -18.14 -2.62
N SER A 197 4.29 -18.91 -3.49
CA SER A 197 4.10 -18.60 -4.92
C SER A 197 2.86 -17.73 -5.19
N PHE A 198 2.22 -17.18 -4.14
CA PHE A 198 1.05 -16.33 -4.29
C PHE A 198 1.39 -15.06 -5.06
N ARG A 199 0.53 -14.71 -6.02
CA ARG A 199 0.65 -13.51 -6.87
C ARG A 199 -0.55 -12.60 -6.72
N TYR A 200 -0.24 -11.31 -6.63
CA TYR A 200 -1.24 -10.26 -6.50
C TYR A 200 -0.90 -9.06 -7.37
N ASP A 201 -1.86 -8.58 -8.14
CA ASP A 201 -1.73 -7.36 -8.92
C ASP A 201 -3.00 -6.50 -8.88
N GLU A 202 -2.81 -5.20 -9.04
CA GLU A 202 -3.88 -4.21 -9.11
C GLU A 202 -3.82 -3.44 -10.44
N GLY A 203 -4.99 -3.01 -10.92
CA GLY A 203 -5.07 -2.17 -12.10
C GLY A 203 -6.43 -1.48 -12.21
N THR A 204 -6.47 -0.34 -12.90
CA THR A 204 -7.69 0.40 -13.23
C THR A 204 -8.25 -0.08 -14.55
N ILE A 205 -9.55 -0.37 -14.60
CA ILE A 205 -10.24 -0.74 -15.85
C ILE A 205 -10.58 0.53 -16.63
N PHE A 206 -10.19 0.54 -17.90
CA PHE A 206 -10.57 1.60 -18.85
C PHE A 206 -11.73 1.20 -19.79
N GLY A 207 -12.09 -0.09 -19.86
CA GLY A 207 -13.20 -0.61 -20.66
C GLY A 207 -12.81 -1.52 -21.82
N LYS A 208 -13.77 -1.87 -22.67
CA LYS A 208 -13.61 -2.88 -23.73
C LYS A 208 -13.44 -2.30 -25.14
N GLY A 209 -13.64 -1.01 -25.36
CA GLY A 209 -13.86 -0.43 -26.69
C GLY A 209 -12.69 0.30 -27.33
N PHE A 210 -12.75 0.45 -28.66
CA PHE A 210 -11.74 1.06 -29.53
C PHE A 210 -11.50 2.57 -29.26
N PHE A 211 -12.49 3.28 -28.74
CA PHE A 211 -12.40 4.71 -28.40
C PHE A 211 -11.42 5.00 -27.24
N LEU A 212 -11.06 3.98 -26.47
CA LEU A 212 -10.10 4.12 -25.38
C LEU A 212 -8.66 4.30 -25.85
N ASN A 213 -8.32 3.95 -27.08
CA ASN A 213 -6.95 4.16 -27.59
C ASN A 213 -6.53 5.64 -27.52
N PHE A 214 -7.47 6.56 -27.60
CA PHE A 214 -7.17 8.00 -27.51
C PHE A 214 -6.85 8.43 -26.07
N GLN A 215 -7.63 7.99 -25.09
CA GLN A 215 -7.36 8.27 -23.67
C GLN A 215 -6.11 7.55 -23.15
N ILE A 216 -5.87 6.32 -23.63
CA ILE A 216 -4.68 5.53 -23.32
C ILE A 216 -3.41 6.24 -23.79
N THR A 217 -3.40 6.76 -25.02
CA THR A 217 -2.26 7.50 -25.58
C THR A 217 -1.96 8.79 -24.81
N PHE A 218 -2.98 9.46 -24.26
CA PHE A 218 -2.80 10.62 -23.40
C PHE A 218 -2.21 10.28 -22.04
N PHE A 219 -2.62 9.15 -21.45
CA PHE A 219 -2.09 8.69 -20.16
C PHE A 219 -0.60 8.28 -20.26
N GLU A 220 -0.23 7.60 -21.34
CA GLU A 220 1.17 7.20 -21.60
C GLU A 220 2.09 8.41 -21.85
N LYS A 221 1.57 9.51 -22.39
CA LYS A 221 2.35 10.74 -22.62
C LYS A 221 2.49 11.66 -21.38
N GLY A 222 1.98 11.26 -20.23
CA GLY A 222 2.19 11.98 -18.96
C GLY A 222 1.49 13.34 -18.85
N GLN A 223 0.53 13.62 -19.72
CA GLN A 223 -0.26 14.86 -19.63
C GLN A 223 -1.44 14.65 -18.68
N PHE A 224 -1.29 15.06 -17.43
CA PHE A 224 -2.42 15.25 -16.52
C PHE A 224 -3.23 16.45 -16.99
N PHE A 225 -4.52 16.26 -17.28
CA PHE A 225 -5.43 17.37 -17.47
C PHE A 225 -5.60 18.13 -16.16
N SER A 226 -5.21 19.40 -16.13
CA SER A 226 -5.75 20.34 -15.18
C SER A 226 -7.20 20.64 -15.59
N SER A 227 -8.11 20.73 -14.63
CA SER A 227 -9.54 20.98 -14.80
C SER A 227 -9.90 22.39 -15.35
N GLU A 228 -8.92 23.14 -15.85
CA GLU A 228 -9.09 24.52 -16.31
C GLU A 228 -9.52 24.70 -17.78
N ASN A 229 -9.69 23.62 -18.54
CA ASN A 229 -10.02 23.69 -19.98
C ASN A 229 -11.39 23.07 -20.35
N LEU A 230 -12.36 23.08 -19.44
CA LEU A 230 -13.72 22.58 -19.73
C LEU A 230 -14.78 23.67 -19.77
N ASP A 231 -14.41 24.96 -19.69
CA ASP A 231 -15.32 26.11 -19.85
C ASP A 231 -14.88 27.00 -21.04
N SER A 232 -15.08 26.47 -22.25
CA SER A 232 -15.14 27.29 -23.47
C SER A 232 -15.94 26.60 -24.56
#